data_7ca9d5979870dea90114e1afb6c46d0a
#
_entry.id   7ca9d5979870dea90114e1afb6c46d0a
#
_cell.length_a   1.000
_cell.length_b   1.000
_cell.length_c   1.000
_cell.angle_alpha   90.00
_cell.angle_beta   90.00
_cell.angle_gamma   90.00
#
_symmetry.space_group_name_H-M   'P 1'
#
loop_
_entity.id
_entity.type
_entity.pdbx_description
1 polymer ?
#
loop_
_entity_poly.entity_id
_entity_poly.type
_entity_poly.pdbx_seq_one_letter_code
_entity_poly.pdbx_strand_id
1 'polypeptide(L)'
;MMTDKEMNTGKWITAAASLLAFMGIGVVDPLLPSIAESIGASHSQVEMLFTAYIFTMAIMMIPIGIVAGKMGDKKLIVIGLFIVTIFALLCGLSDTIGALSIFRAGWGFGNSMFMATAMTMLIALSETPGHAIGIYEASMGLGMAFGPLLGGILGNISWRYPFFTTACLIFIAFLLILFKVKEPKKVAPAPTEKNEVAIKQMLHLFKYRPFLQIAFSGMFYYYCFFTILAYSPLVLGLSAIQIGFVFFAWGLCLALGSAKVSHALEIRFNSKQILKGSILACAVILALLGFIDNTAVDIGLIVISGLILGINNALFTTTVMEHSPYARSVTSGAYNFVRWLGAAFAPLCSGLLSEALGMKMPFIVASIICLAGMGLLFIKLKPAHFTLQQSTSIKSE
;
A
#
# COMPACT_ATOMS: atom_id res chain seq x y z
N MET A 1 -30.86 8.74 -13.32
CA MET A 1 -30.16 8.91 -12.03
C MET A 1 -30.03 7.55 -11.38
N MET A 2 -28.95 7.29 -10.64
CA MET A 2 -28.89 6.09 -9.79
C MET A 2 -29.81 6.29 -8.59
N THR A 3 -30.46 5.21 -8.15
CA THR A 3 -31.24 5.26 -6.91
C THR A 3 -30.28 5.18 -5.70
N ASP A 4 -30.73 5.68 -4.54
CA ASP A 4 -29.93 5.60 -3.29
C ASP A 4 -29.55 4.15 -2.95
N LYS A 5 -30.45 3.20 -3.25
CA LYS A 5 -30.19 1.76 -3.09
C LYS A 5 -29.06 1.29 -4.01
N GLU A 6 -29.02 1.74 -5.26
CA GLU A 6 -27.94 1.38 -6.21
C GLU A 6 -26.61 2.00 -5.81
N MET A 7 -26.59 3.24 -5.35
CA MET A 7 -25.40 3.91 -4.83
C MET A 7 -24.85 3.19 -3.61
N ASN A 8 -25.70 2.89 -2.63
CA ASN A 8 -25.29 2.19 -1.42
C ASN A 8 -24.78 0.77 -1.71
N THR A 9 -25.48 0.03 -2.58
CA THR A 9 -25.02 -1.31 -3.02
C THR A 9 -23.67 -1.23 -3.71
N GLY A 10 -23.48 -0.29 -4.65
CA GLY A 10 -22.22 -0.07 -5.36
C GLY A 10 -21.08 0.28 -4.42
N LYS A 11 -21.33 1.15 -3.43
CA LYS A 11 -20.37 1.54 -2.38
C LYS A 11 -19.85 0.33 -1.62
N TRP A 12 -20.73 -0.51 -1.09
CA TRP A 12 -20.32 -1.67 -0.28
C TRP A 12 -19.64 -2.78 -1.09
N ILE A 13 -20.09 -3.00 -2.35
CA ILE A 13 -19.39 -3.92 -3.25
C ILE A 13 -17.99 -3.42 -3.57
N THR A 14 -17.80 -2.12 -3.83
CA THR A 14 -16.49 -1.54 -4.09
C THR A 14 -15.60 -1.60 -2.85
N ALA A 15 -16.15 -1.37 -1.66
CA ALA A 15 -15.43 -1.52 -0.39
C ALA A 15 -14.96 -2.96 -0.16
N ALA A 16 -15.84 -3.96 -0.39
CA ALA A 16 -15.49 -5.37 -0.30
C ALA A 16 -14.40 -5.76 -1.32
N ALA A 17 -14.50 -5.28 -2.56
CA ALA A 17 -13.46 -5.48 -3.56
C ALA A 17 -12.14 -4.84 -3.14
N SER A 18 -12.15 -3.66 -2.48
CA SER A 18 -10.96 -3.02 -1.93
C SER A 18 -10.32 -3.87 -0.83
N LEU A 19 -11.13 -4.40 0.10
CA LEU A 19 -10.65 -5.33 1.13
C LEU A 19 -9.94 -6.54 0.50
N LEU A 20 -10.55 -7.16 -0.50
CA LEU A 20 -9.98 -8.34 -1.17
C LEU A 20 -8.71 -8.01 -1.96
N ALA A 21 -8.64 -6.82 -2.59
CA ALA A 21 -7.45 -6.37 -3.30
C ALA A 21 -6.26 -6.15 -2.35
N PHE A 22 -6.49 -5.54 -1.17
CA PHE A 22 -5.47 -5.38 -0.13
C PHE A 22 -5.12 -6.70 0.55
N MET A 23 -6.09 -7.59 0.76
CA MET A 23 -5.86 -8.94 1.26
C MET A 23 -4.89 -9.73 0.36
N GLY A 24 -4.99 -9.55 -0.96
CA GLY A 24 -4.08 -10.15 -1.94
C GLY A 24 -2.62 -9.68 -1.83
N ILE A 25 -2.33 -8.57 -1.13
CA ILE A 25 -0.96 -8.15 -0.82
C ILE A 25 -0.41 -9.06 0.29
N GLY A 26 -1.08 -9.12 1.42
CA GLY A 26 -0.60 -9.80 2.62
C GLY A 26 -0.80 -11.31 2.63
N VAL A 27 -1.59 -11.87 1.70
CA VAL A 27 -1.86 -13.32 1.66
C VAL A 27 -0.59 -14.16 1.43
N VAL A 28 0.44 -13.57 0.85
CA VAL A 28 1.70 -14.25 0.49
C VAL A 28 2.69 -14.27 1.66
N ASP A 29 2.59 -13.32 2.61
CA ASP A 29 3.55 -13.19 3.71
C ASP A 29 3.83 -14.51 4.44
N PRO A 30 2.82 -15.25 4.93
CA PRO A 30 3.04 -16.51 5.66
C PRO A 30 3.47 -17.68 4.76
N LEU A 31 3.39 -17.50 3.44
CA LEU A 31 3.72 -18.55 2.47
C LEU A 31 5.20 -18.56 2.08
N LEU A 32 5.92 -17.46 2.29
CA LEU A 32 7.30 -17.30 1.82
C LEU A 32 8.22 -18.44 2.25
N PRO A 33 8.25 -18.88 3.54
CA PRO A 33 9.07 -20.01 3.95
C PRO A 33 8.68 -21.30 3.24
N SER A 34 7.38 -21.59 3.14
CA SER A 34 6.87 -22.81 2.47
C SER A 34 7.14 -22.82 0.97
N ILE A 35 7.07 -21.66 0.30
CA ILE A 35 7.43 -21.52 -1.11
C ILE A 35 8.93 -21.73 -1.28
N ALA A 36 9.77 -21.12 -0.44
CA ALA A 36 11.23 -21.26 -0.47
C ALA A 36 11.63 -22.73 -0.38
N GLU A 37 11.07 -23.46 0.58
CA GLU A 37 11.35 -24.88 0.81
C GLU A 37 10.82 -25.75 -0.35
N SER A 38 9.58 -25.52 -0.80
CA SER A 38 8.93 -26.38 -1.81
C SER A 38 9.54 -26.25 -3.20
N ILE A 39 10.03 -25.06 -3.57
CA ILE A 39 10.60 -24.77 -4.90
C ILE A 39 12.14 -24.79 -4.86
N GLY A 40 12.76 -24.83 -3.67
CA GLY A 40 14.21 -24.74 -3.50
C GLY A 40 14.76 -23.35 -3.85
N ALA A 41 14.02 -22.29 -3.52
CA ALA A 41 14.37 -20.92 -3.83
C ALA A 41 15.14 -20.25 -2.67
N SER A 42 16.08 -19.35 -3.02
CA SER A 42 16.79 -18.55 -2.03
C SER A 42 15.90 -17.43 -1.44
N HIS A 43 16.32 -16.81 -0.34
CA HIS A 43 15.59 -15.70 0.28
C HIS A 43 15.39 -14.54 -0.70
N SER A 44 16.42 -14.16 -1.46
CA SER A 44 16.30 -13.07 -2.45
C SER A 44 15.32 -13.41 -3.58
N GLN A 45 15.28 -14.67 -4.00
CA GLN A 45 14.36 -15.13 -5.04
C GLN A 45 12.90 -15.09 -4.56
N VAL A 46 12.65 -15.45 -3.30
CA VAL A 46 11.30 -15.42 -2.73
C VAL A 46 10.84 -13.97 -2.48
N GLU A 47 11.74 -13.10 -2.01
CA GLU A 47 11.47 -11.67 -1.86
C GLU A 47 11.16 -10.97 -3.20
N MET A 48 11.67 -11.52 -4.32
CA MET A 48 11.34 -11.03 -5.66
C MET A 48 9.83 -11.11 -5.97
N LEU A 49 9.09 -12.00 -5.32
CA LEU A 49 7.63 -12.12 -5.47
C LEU A 49 6.92 -10.81 -5.04
N PHE A 50 7.39 -10.20 -3.94
CA PHE A 50 6.90 -8.89 -3.49
C PHE A 50 7.39 -7.77 -4.39
N THR A 51 8.68 -7.76 -4.68
CA THR A 51 9.30 -6.74 -5.53
C THR A 51 8.62 -6.68 -6.88
N ALA A 52 8.46 -7.81 -7.58
CA ALA A 52 7.83 -7.88 -8.89
C ALA A 52 6.39 -7.34 -8.86
N TYR A 53 5.61 -7.71 -7.86
CA TYR A 53 4.24 -7.25 -7.68
C TYR A 53 4.16 -5.75 -7.37
N ILE A 54 4.86 -5.29 -6.32
CA ILE A 54 4.75 -3.91 -5.82
C ILE A 54 5.39 -2.94 -6.80
N PHE A 55 6.52 -3.29 -7.40
CA PHE A 55 7.21 -2.44 -8.38
C PHE A 55 6.35 -2.23 -9.63
N THR A 56 5.78 -3.31 -10.17
CA THR A 56 4.86 -3.21 -11.30
C THR A 56 3.65 -2.35 -10.94
N MET A 57 3.05 -2.59 -9.77
CA MET A 57 1.91 -1.82 -9.29
C MET A 57 2.26 -0.33 -9.15
N ALA A 58 3.39 0.01 -8.54
CA ALA A 58 3.81 1.39 -8.30
C ALA A 58 4.04 2.14 -9.62
N ILE A 59 4.80 1.56 -10.55
CA ILE A 59 5.08 2.20 -11.85
C ILE A 59 3.81 2.37 -12.67
N MET A 60 2.93 1.38 -12.67
CA MET A 60 1.72 1.41 -13.47
C MET A 60 0.63 2.33 -12.91
N MET A 61 0.68 2.71 -11.63
CA MET A 61 -0.29 3.67 -11.06
C MET A 61 -0.33 5.01 -11.80
N ILE A 62 0.82 5.50 -12.30
CA ILE A 62 0.89 6.77 -13.02
C ILE A 62 0.19 6.68 -14.39
N PRO A 63 0.59 5.79 -15.33
CA PRO A 63 -0.07 5.70 -16.63
C PRO A 63 -1.54 5.28 -16.52
N ILE A 64 -1.88 4.42 -15.58
CA ILE A 64 -3.26 4.01 -15.34
C ILE A 64 -4.11 5.17 -14.80
N GLY A 65 -3.57 6.01 -13.92
CA GLY A 65 -4.26 7.21 -13.46
C GLY A 65 -4.65 8.16 -14.60
N ILE A 66 -3.79 8.26 -15.64
CA ILE A 66 -4.08 9.03 -16.85
C ILE A 66 -5.19 8.37 -17.67
N VAL A 67 -5.12 7.06 -17.85
CA VAL A 67 -6.11 6.27 -18.61
C VAL A 67 -7.47 6.28 -17.91
N ALA A 68 -7.51 6.32 -16.58
CA ALA A 68 -8.73 6.39 -15.78
C ALA A 68 -9.61 7.60 -16.14
N GLY A 69 -8.98 8.73 -16.45
CA GLY A 69 -9.67 9.93 -16.90
C GLY A 69 -10.47 9.71 -18.20
N LYS A 70 -10.00 8.83 -19.09
CA LYS A 70 -10.59 8.56 -20.41
C LYS A 70 -11.56 7.39 -20.42
N MET A 71 -11.21 6.28 -19.74
CA MET A 71 -11.96 5.03 -19.83
C MET A 71 -13.13 4.92 -18.84
N GLY A 72 -13.09 5.66 -17.74
CA GLY A 72 -14.03 5.53 -16.62
C GLY A 72 -13.52 4.56 -15.54
N ASP A 73 -13.96 4.82 -14.31
CA ASP A 73 -13.44 4.11 -13.14
C ASP A 73 -13.91 2.66 -13.09
N LYS A 74 -15.21 2.41 -13.37
CA LYS A 74 -15.76 1.04 -13.39
C LYS A 74 -15.07 0.15 -14.41
N LYS A 75 -14.83 0.64 -15.63
CA LYS A 75 -14.15 -0.15 -16.68
C LYS A 75 -12.76 -0.60 -16.23
N LEU A 76 -11.98 0.30 -15.65
CA LEU A 76 -10.63 -0.04 -15.17
C LEU A 76 -10.66 -0.99 -13.98
N ILE A 77 -11.59 -0.81 -13.04
CA ILE A 77 -11.80 -1.76 -11.93
C ILE A 77 -12.10 -3.16 -12.47
N VAL A 78 -13.03 -3.27 -13.43
CA VAL A 78 -13.43 -4.56 -14.02
C VAL A 78 -12.25 -5.22 -14.73
N ILE A 79 -11.52 -4.51 -15.58
CA ILE A 79 -10.35 -5.02 -16.28
C ILE A 79 -9.27 -5.43 -15.27
N GLY A 80 -9.00 -4.58 -14.27
CA GLY A 80 -8.01 -4.84 -13.23
C GLY A 80 -8.32 -6.12 -12.43
N LEU A 81 -9.56 -6.28 -11.94
CA LEU A 81 -9.98 -7.46 -11.20
C LEU A 81 -9.94 -8.74 -12.06
N PHE A 82 -10.27 -8.64 -13.34
CA PHE A 82 -10.16 -9.77 -14.27
C PHE A 82 -8.70 -10.21 -14.44
N ILE A 83 -7.79 -9.25 -14.66
CA ILE A 83 -6.35 -9.51 -14.77
C ILE A 83 -5.83 -10.12 -13.46
N VAL A 84 -6.20 -9.56 -12.31
CA VAL A 84 -5.81 -10.10 -10.98
C VAL A 84 -6.29 -11.53 -10.83
N THR A 85 -7.53 -11.84 -11.20
CA THR A 85 -8.08 -13.21 -11.13
C THR A 85 -7.24 -14.20 -11.92
N ILE A 86 -6.91 -13.86 -13.18
CA ILE A 86 -6.11 -14.74 -14.04
C ILE A 86 -4.72 -14.95 -13.45
N PHE A 87 -4.04 -13.87 -13.07
CA PHE A 87 -2.66 -13.98 -12.58
C PHE A 87 -2.58 -14.60 -11.18
N ALA A 88 -3.58 -14.40 -10.31
CA ALA A 88 -3.66 -15.12 -9.04
C ALA A 88 -3.83 -16.64 -9.26
N LEU A 89 -4.69 -17.03 -10.21
CA LEU A 89 -4.84 -18.44 -10.60
C LEU A 89 -3.53 -19.03 -11.14
N LEU A 90 -2.84 -18.31 -12.04
CA LEU A 90 -1.56 -18.72 -12.59
C LEU A 90 -0.46 -18.82 -11.51
N CYS A 91 -0.48 -17.96 -10.49
CA CYS A 91 0.42 -18.10 -9.34
C CYS A 91 0.23 -19.45 -8.64
N GLY A 92 -1.02 -19.86 -8.40
CA GLY A 92 -1.31 -21.16 -7.79
C GLY A 92 -0.92 -22.37 -8.64
N LEU A 93 -0.83 -22.19 -9.96
CA LEU A 93 -0.43 -23.23 -10.93
C LEU A 93 1.07 -23.25 -11.22
N SER A 94 1.85 -22.31 -10.65
CA SER A 94 3.29 -22.22 -10.91
C SER A 94 4.09 -23.32 -10.25
N ASP A 95 5.14 -23.78 -10.94
CA ASP A 95 6.11 -24.75 -10.45
C ASP A 95 7.52 -24.17 -10.28
N THR A 96 7.75 -22.93 -10.72
CA THR A 96 9.04 -22.26 -10.66
C THR A 96 8.93 -20.85 -10.08
N ILE A 97 9.97 -20.42 -9.35
CA ILE A 97 10.02 -19.09 -8.76
C ILE A 97 10.00 -17.98 -9.82
N GLY A 98 10.61 -18.22 -10.99
CA GLY A 98 10.60 -17.26 -12.10
C GLY A 98 9.20 -17.05 -12.67
N ALA A 99 8.46 -18.13 -12.95
CA ALA A 99 7.07 -18.05 -13.42
C ALA A 99 6.18 -17.36 -12.37
N LEU A 100 6.32 -17.74 -11.10
CA LEU A 100 5.58 -17.16 -9.99
C LEU A 100 5.84 -15.64 -9.88
N SER A 101 7.11 -15.18 -10.04
CA SER A 101 7.47 -13.77 -10.03
C SER A 101 6.84 -12.99 -11.20
N ILE A 102 6.87 -13.56 -12.42
CA ILE A 102 6.23 -12.96 -13.60
C ILE A 102 4.72 -12.85 -13.39
N PHE A 103 4.08 -13.89 -12.86
CA PHE A 103 2.63 -13.85 -12.60
C PHE A 103 2.28 -12.89 -11.47
N ARG A 104 3.13 -12.74 -10.46
CA ARG A 104 3.00 -11.70 -9.44
C ARG A 104 3.11 -10.29 -10.03
N ALA A 105 4.01 -10.06 -10.99
CA ALA A 105 4.09 -8.79 -11.70
C ALA A 105 2.79 -8.50 -12.50
N GLY A 106 2.24 -9.50 -13.20
CA GLY A 106 0.94 -9.40 -13.87
C GLY A 106 -0.22 -9.12 -12.91
N TRP A 107 -0.21 -9.72 -11.73
CA TRP A 107 -1.16 -9.41 -10.66
C TRP A 107 -1.02 -7.96 -10.20
N GLY A 108 0.22 -7.48 -9.97
CA GLY A 108 0.51 -6.08 -9.63
C GLY A 108 0.00 -5.09 -10.68
N PHE A 109 0.13 -5.44 -11.97
CA PHE A 109 -0.43 -4.66 -13.06
C PHE A 109 -1.96 -4.55 -12.98
N GLY A 110 -2.68 -5.66 -12.80
CA GLY A 110 -4.14 -5.64 -12.61
C GLY A 110 -4.55 -4.84 -11.37
N ASN A 111 -3.80 -5.01 -10.27
CA ASN A 111 -4.09 -4.31 -9.02
C ASN A 111 -3.82 -2.80 -9.11
N SER A 112 -2.89 -2.34 -9.96
CA SER A 112 -2.66 -0.91 -10.21
C SER A 112 -3.90 -0.23 -10.82
N MET A 113 -4.63 -0.91 -11.70
CA MET A 113 -5.89 -0.42 -12.28
C MET A 113 -6.97 -0.26 -11.21
N PHE A 114 -7.10 -1.25 -10.34
CA PHE A 114 -8.03 -1.21 -9.24
C PHE A 114 -7.69 -0.08 -8.25
N MET A 115 -6.46 -0.04 -7.75
CA MET A 115 -6.02 0.93 -6.74
C MET A 115 -6.10 2.39 -7.21
N ALA A 116 -5.84 2.64 -8.51
CA ALA A 116 -5.91 3.98 -9.08
C ALA A 116 -7.36 4.51 -9.16
N THR A 117 -8.37 3.65 -9.15
CA THR A 117 -9.76 4.02 -9.42
C THR A 117 -10.75 3.69 -8.30
N ALA A 118 -10.40 2.78 -7.39
CA ALA A 118 -11.31 2.35 -6.31
C ALA A 118 -11.69 3.50 -5.36
N MET A 119 -10.72 4.36 -4.99
CA MET A 119 -10.97 5.53 -4.14
C MET A 119 -11.92 6.52 -4.82
N THR A 120 -11.69 6.85 -6.11
CA THR A 120 -12.55 7.78 -6.87
C THR A 120 -13.96 7.23 -7.05
N MET A 121 -14.07 5.91 -7.28
CA MET A 121 -15.36 5.22 -7.34
C MET A 121 -16.10 5.29 -6.00
N LEU A 122 -15.43 5.05 -4.88
CA LEU A 122 -16.03 5.17 -3.54
C LEU A 122 -16.50 6.60 -3.24
N ILE A 123 -15.70 7.61 -3.62
CA ILE A 123 -16.09 9.02 -3.46
C ILE A 123 -17.36 9.32 -4.27
N ALA A 124 -17.43 8.83 -5.51
CA ALA A 124 -18.58 9.06 -6.38
C ALA A 124 -19.86 8.32 -5.92
N LEU A 125 -19.72 7.26 -5.11
CA LEU A 125 -20.81 6.45 -4.55
C LEU A 125 -21.16 6.81 -3.11
N SER A 126 -20.49 7.78 -2.50
CA SER A 126 -20.67 8.17 -1.09
C SER A 126 -21.23 9.59 -0.99
N GLU A 127 -21.94 9.86 0.09
CA GLU A 127 -22.53 11.19 0.37
C GLU A 127 -21.44 12.25 0.61
N THR A 128 -20.33 11.88 1.25
CA THR A 128 -19.22 12.77 1.52
C THR A 128 -17.87 12.11 1.18
N PRO A 129 -16.89 12.88 0.67
CA PRO A 129 -15.55 12.35 0.42
C PRO A 129 -14.87 11.75 1.66
N GLY A 130 -15.08 12.36 2.84
CA GLY A 130 -14.52 11.88 4.10
C GLY A 130 -15.02 10.48 4.47
N HIS A 131 -16.31 10.20 4.28
CA HIS A 131 -16.88 8.89 4.52
C HIS A 131 -16.31 7.83 3.56
N ALA A 132 -16.14 8.18 2.27
CA ALA A 132 -15.52 7.31 1.27
C ALA A 132 -14.07 6.93 1.62
N ILE A 133 -13.28 7.93 2.02
CA ILE A 133 -11.89 7.73 2.45
C ILE A 133 -11.85 6.81 3.67
N GLY A 134 -12.72 7.05 4.66
CA GLY A 134 -12.83 6.18 5.84
C GLY A 134 -13.14 4.72 5.50
N ILE A 135 -14.08 4.47 4.57
CA ILE A 135 -14.40 3.12 4.10
C ILE A 135 -13.19 2.48 3.39
N TYR A 136 -12.49 3.24 2.53
CA TYR A 136 -11.33 2.73 1.81
C TYR A 136 -10.18 2.36 2.76
N GLU A 137 -9.86 3.23 3.72
CA GLU A 137 -8.81 2.99 4.73
C GLU A 137 -9.19 1.81 5.66
N ALA A 138 -10.46 1.69 6.04
CA ALA A 138 -10.95 0.53 6.79
C ALA A 138 -10.81 -0.77 5.98
N SER A 139 -11.16 -0.73 4.68
CA SER A 139 -10.98 -1.88 3.76
C SER A 139 -9.52 -2.27 3.61
N MET A 140 -8.61 -1.28 3.54
CA MET A 140 -7.18 -1.49 3.50
C MET A 140 -6.69 -2.18 4.79
N GLY A 141 -7.02 -1.61 5.95
CA GLY A 141 -6.60 -2.17 7.24
C GLY A 141 -7.10 -3.60 7.46
N LEU A 142 -8.37 -3.85 7.18
CA LEU A 142 -8.96 -5.19 7.28
C LEU A 142 -8.33 -6.16 6.27
N GLY A 143 -8.12 -5.73 5.02
CA GLY A 143 -7.46 -6.55 4.00
C GLY A 143 -6.06 -6.98 4.43
N MET A 144 -5.27 -6.03 4.94
CA MET A 144 -3.91 -6.28 5.44
C MET A 144 -3.88 -7.18 6.69
N ALA A 145 -4.94 -7.19 7.51
CA ALA A 145 -5.07 -8.08 8.65
C ALA A 145 -5.53 -9.50 8.23
N PHE A 146 -6.57 -9.59 7.41
CA PHE A 146 -7.14 -10.89 7.00
C PHE A 146 -6.30 -11.62 5.94
N GLY A 147 -5.49 -10.91 5.16
CA GLY A 147 -4.61 -11.50 4.15
C GLY A 147 -3.68 -12.57 4.74
N PRO A 148 -2.80 -12.20 5.67
CA PRO A 148 -1.90 -13.15 6.30
C PRO A 148 -2.62 -14.27 7.05
N LEU A 149 -3.77 -13.99 7.67
CA LEU A 149 -4.56 -15.01 8.36
C LEU A 149 -5.08 -16.07 7.38
N LEU A 150 -5.67 -15.64 6.27
CA LEU A 150 -6.12 -16.56 5.20
C LEU A 150 -4.95 -17.31 4.59
N GLY A 151 -3.85 -16.60 4.29
CA GLY A 151 -2.63 -17.16 3.78
C GLY A 151 -2.07 -18.24 4.71
N GLY A 152 -2.01 -17.95 6.01
CA GLY A 152 -1.51 -18.88 7.03
C GLY A 152 -2.36 -20.13 7.18
N ILE A 153 -3.68 -19.98 7.30
CA ILE A 153 -4.61 -21.11 7.47
C ILE A 153 -4.58 -22.05 6.26
N LEU A 154 -4.72 -21.51 5.07
CA LEU A 154 -4.73 -22.33 3.85
C LEU A 154 -3.33 -22.76 3.42
N GLY A 155 -2.31 -21.92 3.67
CA GLY A 155 -0.92 -22.20 3.36
C GLY A 155 -0.34 -23.34 4.19
N ASN A 156 -0.88 -23.59 5.38
CA ASN A 156 -0.51 -24.74 6.20
C ASN A 156 -0.91 -26.10 5.56
N ILE A 157 -1.90 -26.09 4.65
CA ILE A 157 -2.30 -27.27 3.89
C ILE A 157 -1.47 -27.35 2.60
N SER A 158 -1.42 -26.26 1.84
CA SER A 158 -0.61 -26.07 0.65
C SER A 158 -0.42 -24.59 0.36
N TRP A 159 0.81 -24.17 0.04
CA TRP A 159 1.10 -22.79 -0.34
C TRP A 159 0.34 -22.32 -1.60
N ARG A 160 -0.23 -23.25 -2.39
CA ARG A 160 -1.01 -22.97 -3.60
C ARG A 160 -2.45 -22.55 -3.29
N TYR A 161 -3.05 -23.07 -2.23
CA TYR A 161 -4.46 -22.83 -1.89
C TYR A 161 -4.82 -21.37 -1.63
N PRO A 162 -3.99 -20.56 -0.95
CA PRO A 162 -4.24 -19.15 -0.79
C PRO A 162 -4.36 -18.39 -2.12
N PHE A 163 -3.57 -18.78 -3.13
CA PHE A 163 -3.65 -18.18 -4.48
C PHE A 163 -4.98 -18.52 -5.17
N PHE A 164 -5.39 -19.80 -5.14
CA PHE A 164 -6.66 -20.23 -5.72
C PHE A 164 -7.85 -19.58 -5.01
N THR A 165 -7.83 -19.52 -3.69
CA THR A 165 -8.90 -18.90 -2.90
C THR A 165 -8.98 -17.40 -3.20
N THR A 166 -7.85 -16.71 -3.26
CA THR A 166 -7.82 -15.29 -3.62
C THR A 166 -8.34 -15.08 -5.04
N ALA A 167 -7.97 -15.94 -6.01
CA ALA A 167 -8.49 -15.87 -7.37
C ALA A 167 -10.02 -16.01 -7.39
N CYS A 168 -10.58 -16.97 -6.65
CA CYS A 168 -12.04 -17.16 -6.53
C CYS A 168 -12.72 -15.94 -5.90
N LEU A 169 -12.19 -15.41 -4.80
CA LEU A 169 -12.76 -14.23 -4.12
C LEU A 169 -12.73 -12.99 -4.99
N ILE A 170 -11.60 -12.74 -5.68
CA ILE A 170 -11.47 -11.61 -6.60
C ILE A 170 -12.38 -11.80 -7.83
N PHE A 171 -12.56 -13.04 -8.32
CA PHE A 171 -13.49 -13.33 -9.41
C PHE A 171 -14.94 -13.04 -9.00
N ILE A 172 -15.34 -13.37 -7.77
CA ILE A 172 -16.66 -13.02 -7.24
C ILE A 172 -16.80 -11.48 -7.19
N ALA A 173 -15.78 -10.77 -6.70
CA ALA A 173 -15.79 -9.31 -6.68
C ALA A 173 -15.87 -8.73 -8.10
N PHE A 174 -15.15 -9.29 -9.06
CA PHE A 174 -15.23 -8.94 -10.48
C PHE A 174 -16.66 -9.05 -11.00
N LEU A 175 -17.34 -10.19 -10.77
CA LEU A 175 -18.72 -10.41 -11.22
C LEU A 175 -19.69 -9.42 -10.52
N LEU A 176 -19.53 -9.18 -9.22
CA LEU A 176 -20.37 -8.24 -8.49
C LEU A 176 -20.19 -6.80 -9.02
N ILE A 177 -18.95 -6.36 -9.25
CA ILE A 177 -18.69 -5.03 -9.84
C ILE A 177 -19.27 -4.96 -11.26
N LEU A 178 -19.02 -5.97 -12.08
CA LEU A 178 -19.48 -6.01 -13.47
C LEU A 178 -20.98 -5.86 -13.59
N PHE A 179 -21.76 -6.63 -12.81
CA PHE A 179 -23.21 -6.74 -12.97
C PHE A 179 -24.01 -5.85 -12.02
N LYS A 180 -23.51 -5.54 -10.81
CA LYS A 180 -24.28 -4.83 -9.78
C LYS A 180 -23.87 -3.38 -9.59
N VAL A 181 -22.64 -2.99 -9.93
CA VAL A 181 -22.19 -1.61 -9.78
C VAL A 181 -22.43 -0.87 -11.09
N LYS A 182 -23.13 0.25 -11.02
CA LYS A 182 -23.29 1.16 -12.16
C LYS A 182 -22.18 2.20 -12.16
N GLU A 183 -21.72 2.62 -13.36
CA GLU A 183 -20.81 3.75 -13.48
C GLU A 183 -21.50 5.01 -12.96
N PRO A 184 -21.00 5.68 -11.92
CA PRO A 184 -21.55 6.95 -11.50
C PRO A 184 -21.43 7.95 -12.64
N LYS A 185 -22.49 8.73 -12.91
CA LYS A 185 -22.36 9.83 -13.86
C LYS A 185 -21.27 10.77 -13.35
N LYS A 186 -20.16 10.84 -14.06
CA LYS A 186 -19.13 11.84 -13.77
C LYS A 186 -19.83 13.19 -13.80
N VAL A 187 -19.80 13.93 -12.68
CA VAL A 187 -19.88 15.39 -12.73
C VAL A 187 -18.73 15.77 -13.62
N ALA A 188 -19.02 16.16 -14.85
CA ALA A 188 -18.07 16.24 -15.93
C ALA A 188 -16.78 16.97 -15.50
N PRO A 189 -15.63 16.31 -15.50
CA PRO A 189 -14.38 17.04 -15.62
C PRO A 189 -14.29 17.49 -17.09
N ALA A 190 -14.01 18.75 -17.30
CA ALA A 190 -13.72 19.27 -18.61
C ALA A 190 -12.59 18.49 -19.31
N PRO A 191 -12.53 18.54 -20.67
CA PRO A 191 -11.78 17.58 -21.49
C PRO A 191 -10.27 17.64 -21.27
N THR A 192 -9.56 16.79 -21.95
CA THR A 192 -8.12 16.64 -22.25
C THR A 192 -7.12 17.64 -21.63
N GLU A 193 -7.44 18.92 -21.52
CA GLU A 193 -6.61 19.95 -20.87
C GLU A 193 -6.38 19.74 -19.36
N LYS A 194 -7.34 19.15 -18.63
CA LYS A 194 -7.18 18.91 -17.19
C LYS A 194 -6.23 17.78 -16.87
N ASN A 195 -6.09 16.78 -17.74
CA ASN A 195 -5.13 15.69 -17.53
C ASN A 195 -3.68 16.16 -17.79
N GLU A 196 -3.45 16.99 -18.81
CA GLU A 196 -2.13 17.59 -19.03
C GLU A 196 -1.74 18.53 -17.89
N VAL A 197 -2.68 19.30 -17.39
CA VAL A 197 -2.48 20.16 -16.22
C VAL A 197 -2.16 19.32 -14.97
N ALA A 198 -2.88 18.23 -14.72
CA ALA A 198 -2.64 17.34 -13.59
C ALA A 198 -1.26 16.67 -13.68
N ILE A 199 -0.84 16.21 -14.86
CA ILE A 199 0.50 15.65 -15.10
C ILE A 199 1.58 16.72 -14.87
N LYS A 200 1.42 17.92 -15.42
CA LYS A 200 2.35 19.04 -15.21
C LYS A 200 2.44 19.41 -13.73
N GLN A 201 1.33 19.45 -13.01
CA GLN A 201 1.29 19.68 -11.57
C GLN A 201 1.99 18.57 -10.79
N MET A 202 1.79 17.31 -11.16
CA MET A 202 2.46 16.16 -10.55
C MET A 202 3.97 16.22 -10.80
N LEU A 203 4.42 16.51 -12.01
CA LEU A 203 5.84 16.70 -12.33
C LEU A 203 6.44 17.91 -11.58
N HIS A 204 5.65 18.96 -11.37
CA HIS A 204 6.08 20.10 -10.57
C HIS A 204 6.22 19.77 -9.09
N LEU A 205 5.37 18.88 -8.53
CA LEU A 205 5.53 18.38 -7.16
C LEU A 205 6.89 17.70 -6.95
N PHE A 206 7.41 16.99 -7.96
CA PHE A 206 8.76 16.40 -7.89
C PHE A 206 9.91 17.43 -7.93
N LYS A 207 9.61 18.73 -8.07
CA LYS A 207 10.55 19.83 -7.91
C LYS A 207 10.25 20.66 -6.65
N TYR A 208 9.10 20.43 -6.00
CA TYR A 208 8.67 21.17 -4.83
C TYR A 208 9.25 20.59 -3.55
N ARG A 209 10.27 21.25 -3.01
CA ARG A 209 11.07 20.77 -1.86
C ARG A 209 10.25 20.32 -0.64
N PRO A 210 9.20 21.06 -0.15
CA PRO A 210 8.42 20.61 1.00
C PRO A 210 7.69 19.28 0.74
N PHE A 211 7.16 19.08 -0.46
CA PHE A 211 6.56 17.79 -0.85
C PHE A 211 7.60 16.68 -0.88
N LEU A 212 8.74 16.90 -1.53
CA LEU A 212 9.81 15.91 -1.64
C LEU A 212 10.32 15.46 -0.27
N GLN A 213 10.49 16.41 0.66
CA GLN A 213 10.94 16.12 2.02
C GLN A 213 10.02 15.12 2.72
N ILE A 214 8.70 15.36 2.67
CA ILE A 214 7.71 14.50 3.31
C ILE A 214 7.57 13.19 2.52
N ALA A 215 7.56 13.24 1.19
CA ALA A 215 7.39 12.08 0.33
C ALA A 215 8.57 11.10 0.44
N PHE A 216 9.82 11.57 0.46
CA PHE A 216 10.99 10.72 0.67
C PHE A 216 11.07 10.17 2.09
N SER A 217 10.71 10.96 3.11
CA SER A 217 10.59 10.44 4.47
C SER A 217 9.53 9.34 4.55
N GLY A 218 8.40 9.53 3.86
CA GLY A 218 7.35 8.52 3.69
C GLY A 218 7.83 7.29 2.92
N MET A 219 8.69 7.44 1.91
CA MET A 219 9.31 6.34 1.18
C MET A 219 10.19 5.49 2.09
N PHE A 220 11.02 6.11 2.91
CA PHE A 220 11.87 5.41 3.88
C PHE A 220 11.05 4.71 4.96
N TYR A 221 9.96 5.33 5.43
CA TYR A 221 9.00 4.69 6.29
C TYR A 221 8.37 3.45 5.64
N TYR A 222 7.96 3.53 4.36
CA TYR A 222 7.40 2.38 3.63
C TYR A 222 8.41 1.27 3.36
N TYR A 223 9.69 1.62 3.19
CA TYR A 223 10.77 0.64 3.18
C TYR A 223 10.79 -0.16 4.49
N CYS A 224 10.77 0.52 5.64
CA CYS A 224 10.74 -0.13 6.96
C CYS A 224 9.48 -0.98 7.17
N PHE A 225 8.32 -0.47 6.76
CA PHE A 225 7.05 -1.17 6.80
C PHE A 225 7.12 -2.51 6.07
N PHE A 226 7.62 -2.51 4.83
CA PHE A 226 7.71 -3.71 4.01
C PHE A 226 8.89 -4.61 4.37
N THR A 227 9.94 -4.10 4.98
CA THR A 227 10.96 -4.96 5.62
C THR A 227 10.32 -5.80 6.74
N ILE A 228 9.46 -5.21 7.57
CA ILE A 228 8.77 -5.98 8.60
C ILE A 228 7.76 -6.94 7.97
N LEU A 229 6.93 -6.48 7.03
CA LEU A 229 5.85 -7.27 6.46
C LEU A 229 6.36 -8.44 5.61
N ALA A 230 7.26 -8.17 4.66
CA ALA A 230 7.68 -9.15 3.68
C ALA A 230 8.84 -10.03 4.19
N TYR A 231 9.82 -9.44 4.88
CA TYR A 231 11.04 -10.16 5.24
C TYR A 231 10.95 -10.91 6.57
N SER A 232 10.25 -10.39 7.59
CA SER A 232 10.24 -11.05 8.91
C SER A 232 9.64 -12.47 8.92
N PRO A 233 8.68 -12.86 8.05
CA PRO A 233 8.23 -14.25 7.97
C PRO A 233 9.36 -15.27 7.73
N LEU A 234 10.37 -14.89 6.96
CA LEU A 234 11.51 -15.74 6.64
C LEU A 234 12.45 -15.99 7.83
N VAL A 235 12.43 -15.08 8.82
CA VAL A 235 13.37 -15.10 9.96
C VAL A 235 12.77 -15.74 11.20
N LEU A 236 11.43 -15.73 11.32
CA LEU A 236 10.74 -16.17 12.54
C LEU A 236 10.82 -17.67 12.82
N GLY A 237 11.06 -18.51 11.81
CA GLY A 237 11.09 -19.96 11.96
C GLY A 237 9.75 -20.58 12.40
N LEU A 238 8.63 -19.91 12.09
CA LEU A 238 7.28 -20.31 12.46
C LEU A 238 6.56 -21.00 11.30
N SER A 239 5.53 -21.79 11.62
CA SER A 239 4.64 -22.34 10.62
C SER A 239 3.79 -21.24 9.97
N ALA A 240 3.28 -21.49 8.74
CA ALA A 240 2.45 -20.54 7.99
C ALA A 240 1.25 -20.04 8.82
N ILE A 241 0.59 -20.93 9.57
CA ILE A 241 -0.56 -20.55 10.41
C ILE A 241 -0.13 -19.64 11.58
N GLN A 242 1.02 -19.89 12.20
CA GLN A 242 1.54 -19.05 13.28
C GLN A 242 1.91 -17.66 12.76
N ILE A 243 2.58 -17.59 11.60
CA ILE A 243 2.89 -16.33 10.91
C ILE A 243 1.57 -15.59 10.59
N GLY A 244 0.56 -16.31 10.09
CA GLY A 244 -0.76 -15.75 9.83
C GLY A 244 -1.38 -15.07 11.05
N PHE A 245 -1.33 -15.69 12.23
CA PHE A 245 -1.83 -15.09 13.48
C PHE A 245 -0.99 -13.89 13.94
N VAL A 246 0.33 -13.95 13.82
CA VAL A 246 1.22 -12.81 14.16
C VAL A 246 0.87 -11.60 13.31
N PHE A 247 0.75 -11.78 12.00
CA PHE A 247 0.42 -10.67 11.09
C PHE A 247 -1.04 -10.24 11.15
N PHE A 248 -1.95 -11.12 11.55
CA PHE A 248 -3.31 -10.72 11.88
C PHE A 248 -3.34 -9.76 13.08
N ALA A 249 -2.64 -10.11 14.18
CA ALA A 249 -2.51 -9.24 15.34
C ALA A 249 -1.80 -7.91 14.98
N TRP A 250 -0.73 -7.97 14.18
CA TRP A 250 -0.05 -6.80 13.64
C TRP A 250 -0.99 -5.91 12.84
N GLY A 251 -1.81 -6.47 11.96
CA GLY A 251 -2.78 -5.73 11.14
C GLY A 251 -3.89 -5.06 11.98
N LEU A 252 -4.35 -5.72 13.06
CA LEU A 252 -5.27 -5.09 14.02
C LEU A 252 -4.60 -3.91 14.74
N CYS A 253 -3.36 -4.06 15.17
CA CYS A 253 -2.59 -2.96 15.75
C CYS A 253 -2.38 -1.81 14.76
N LEU A 254 -2.11 -2.12 13.48
CA LEU A 254 -2.00 -1.14 12.40
C LEU A 254 -3.30 -0.33 12.25
N ALA A 255 -4.44 -1.01 12.21
CA ALA A 255 -5.75 -0.37 12.11
C ALA A 255 -6.05 0.51 13.33
N LEU A 256 -5.74 0.05 14.54
CA LEU A 256 -5.89 0.83 15.77
C LEU A 256 -4.98 2.06 15.77
N GLY A 257 -3.73 1.90 15.36
CA GLY A 257 -2.75 2.98 15.24
C GLY A 257 -3.23 4.07 14.28
N SER A 258 -3.68 3.67 13.11
CA SER A 258 -4.16 4.59 12.06
C SER A 258 -5.47 5.28 12.42
N ALA A 259 -6.47 4.53 12.93
CA ALA A 259 -7.83 5.06 13.10
C ALA A 259 -8.06 5.79 14.44
N LYS A 260 -7.42 5.33 15.53
CA LYS A 260 -7.71 5.86 16.88
C LYS A 260 -6.50 6.55 17.49
N VAL A 261 -5.34 5.90 17.51
CA VAL A 261 -4.19 6.40 18.27
C VAL A 261 -3.60 7.64 17.60
N SER A 262 -3.50 7.68 16.27
CA SER A 262 -3.04 8.87 15.54
C SER A 262 -3.89 10.09 15.89
N HIS A 263 -5.22 9.96 15.82
CA HIS A 263 -6.14 11.04 16.13
C HIS A 263 -6.07 11.48 17.60
N ALA A 264 -5.99 10.52 18.54
CA ALA A 264 -5.83 10.85 19.96
C ALA A 264 -4.53 11.60 20.28
N LEU A 265 -3.45 11.29 19.55
CA LEU A 265 -2.18 11.99 19.70
C LEU A 265 -2.23 13.41 19.10
N GLU A 266 -2.92 13.59 17.96
CA GLU A 266 -3.08 14.91 17.32
C GLU A 266 -3.83 15.93 18.20
N ILE A 267 -4.64 15.48 19.16
CA ILE A 267 -5.29 16.37 20.14
C ILE A 267 -4.26 17.05 21.07
N ARG A 268 -3.12 16.41 21.35
CA ARG A 268 -2.13 16.84 22.33
C ARG A 268 -0.81 17.32 21.71
N PHE A 269 -0.47 16.81 20.54
CA PHE A 269 0.82 17.03 19.89
C PHE A 269 0.60 17.41 18.43
N ASN A 270 1.53 18.18 17.85
CA ASN A 270 1.49 18.47 16.41
C ASN A 270 2.00 17.26 15.58
N SER A 271 1.51 17.12 14.36
CA SER A 271 1.82 15.99 13.45
C SER A 271 3.33 15.75 13.28
N LYS A 272 4.16 16.83 13.26
CA LYS A 272 5.63 16.70 13.14
C LYS A 272 6.28 16.10 14.39
N GLN A 273 5.77 16.41 15.58
CA GLN A 273 6.28 15.83 16.83
C GLN A 273 5.92 14.34 16.91
N ILE A 274 4.67 14.00 16.57
CA ILE A 274 4.22 12.62 16.56
C ILE A 274 5.02 11.80 15.55
N LEU A 275 5.20 12.29 14.31
CA LEU A 275 6.00 11.63 13.28
C LEU A 275 7.43 11.38 13.73
N LYS A 276 8.09 12.36 14.36
CA LYS A 276 9.46 12.17 14.88
C LYS A 276 9.53 11.09 15.95
N GLY A 277 8.60 11.10 16.91
CA GLY A 277 8.55 10.09 17.97
C GLY A 277 8.23 8.71 17.44
N SER A 278 7.27 8.58 16.54
CA SER A 278 6.85 7.29 15.98
C SER A 278 7.87 6.71 15.00
N ILE A 279 8.56 7.53 14.20
CA ILE A 279 9.67 7.08 13.35
C ILE A 279 10.85 6.61 14.22
N LEU A 280 11.18 7.33 15.30
CA LEU A 280 12.21 6.91 16.24
C LEU A 280 11.84 5.57 16.90
N ALA A 281 10.58 5.42 17.35
CA ALA A 281 10.10 4.16 17.91
C ALA A 281 10.20 3.01 16.89
N CYS A 282 9.85 3.26 15.63
CA CYS A 282 10.01 2.29 14.54
C CYS A 282 11.48 1.90 14.34
N ALA A 283 12.40 2.88 14.33
CA ALA A 283 13.84 2.61 14.19
C ALA A 283 14.37 1.78 15.36
N VAL A 284 13.93 2.05 16.59
CA VAL A 284 14.31 1.26 17.78
C VAL A 284 13.79 -0.18 17.65
N ILE A 285 12.52 -0.37 17.25
CA ILE A 285 11.97 -1.71 17.04
C ILE A 285 12.77 -2.48 16.00
N LEU A 286 13.10 -1.86 14.88
CA LEU A 286 13.91 -2.49 13.82
C LEU A 286 15.32 -2.82 14.33
N ALA A 287 15.96 -1.94 15.10
CA ALA A 287 17.25 -2.23 15.71
C ALA A 287 17.17 -3.43 16.66
N LEU A 288 16.15 -3.48 17.51
CA LEU A 288 15.94 -4.61 18.43
C LEU A 288 15.72 -5.93 17.69
N LEU A 289 14.91 -5.93 16.59
CA LEU A 289 14.77 -7.10 15.71
C LEU A 289 16.09 -7.55 15.08
N GLY A 290 17.01 -6.60 14.83
CA GLY A 290 18.33 -6.88 14.30
C GLY A 290 19.34 -7.45 15.32
N PHE A 291 19.20 -7.08 16.61
CA PHE A 291 20.18 -7.46 17.64
C PHE A 291 19.71 -8.57 18.57
N ILE A 292 18.41 -8.73 18.78
CA ILE A 292 17.86 -9.75 19.68
C ILE A 292 17.66 -11.04 18.89
N ASP A 293 18.04 -12.16 19.49
CA ASP A 293 17.82 -13.49 18.92
C ASP A 293 16.88 -14.29 19.82
N ASN A 294 15.61 -13.86 19.83
CA ASN A 294 14.55 -14.50 20.60
C ASN A 294 13.22 -14.36 19.89
N THR A 295 12.69 -15.47 19.37
CA THR A 295 11.46 -15.50 18.58
C THR A 295 10.24 -14.89 19.31
N ALA A 296 10.11 -15.09 20.62
CA ALA A 296 8.98 -14.54 21.38
C ALA A 296 9.06 -13.00 21.48
N VAL A 297 10.27 -12.46 21.63
CA VAL A 297 10.51 -11.01 21.61
C VAL A 297 10.28 -10.47 20.21
N ASP A 298 10.77 -11.14 19.17
CA ASP A 298 10.58 -10.75 17.77
C ASP A 298 9.07 -10.67 17.43
N ILE A 299 8.26 -11.66 17.84
CA ILE A 299 6.80 -11.64 17.67
C ILE A 299 6.19 -10.40 18.35
N GLY A 300 6.54 -10.13 19.60
CA GLY A 300 6.05 -8.97 20.34
C GLY A 300 6.40 -7.64 19.66
N LEU A 301 7.65 -7.50 19.21
CA LEU A 301 8.15 -6.32 18.51
C LEU A 301 7.43 -6.12 17.16
N ILE A 302 7.20 -7.20 16.40
CA ILE A 302 6.46 -7.15 15.14
C ILE A 302 5.02 -6.70 15.39
N VAL A 303 4.31 -7.29 16.33
CA VAL A 303 2.92 -6.91 16.63
C VAL A 303 2.82 -5.45 17.07
N ILE A 304 3.69 -4.99 17.97
CA ILE A 304 3.73 -3.61 18.45
C ILE A 304 4.10 -2.65 17.30
N SER A 305 4.98 -3.06 16.39
CA SER A 305 5.34 -2.24 15.23
C SER A 305 4.10 -1.87 14.41
N GLY A 306 3.10 -2.75 14.32
CA GLY A 306 1.84 -2.46 13.63
C GLY A 306 1.20 -1.17 14.12
N LEU A 307 1.13 -0.96 15.44
CA LEU A 307 0.57 0.26 16.02
C LEU A 307 1.34 1.52 15.57
N ILE A 308 2.66 1.47 15.66
CA ILE A 308 3.55 2.58 15.28
C ILE A 308 3.46 2.86 13.78
N LEU A 309 3.45 1.81 12.97
CA LEU A 309 3.32 1.91 11.51
C LEU A 309 1.94 2.46 11.11
N GLY A 310 0.88 2.12 11.84
CA GLY A 310 -0.46 2.69 11.63
C GLY A 310 -0.50 4.20 11.89
N ILE A 311 0.10 4.67 12.98
CA ILE A 311 0.22 6.09 13.30
C ILE A 311 0.96 6.82 12.15
N ASN A 312 2.10 6.29 11.72
CA ASN A 312 2.87 6.88 10.64
C ASN A 312 2.08 6.93 9.32
N ASN A 313 1.34 5.86 8.98
CA ASN A 313 0.57 5.80 7.75
C ASN A 313 -0.47 6.92 7.66
N ALA A 314 -1.22 7.16 8.74
CA ALA A 314 -2.21 8.22 8.82
C ALA A 314 -1.55 9.60 8.72
N LEU A 315 -0.52 9.86 9.53
CA LEU A 315 0.09 11.17 9.65
C LEU A 315 0.90 11.59 8.42
N PHE A 316 1.62 10.68 7.77
CA PHE A 316 2.32 10.99 6.52
C PHE A 316 1.34 11.39 5.43
N THR A 317 0.23 10.65 5.30
CA THR A 317 -0.81 10.94 4.31
C THR A 317 -1.43 12.31 4.56
N THR A 318 -1.81 12.64 5.80
CA THR A 318 -2.36 13.94 6.16
C THR A 318 -1.34 15.06 5.93
N THR A 319 -0.12 14.89 6.45
CA THR A 319 0.94 15.92 6.36
C THR A 319 1.31 16.26 4.92
N VAL A 320 1.40 15.28 4.02
CA VAL A 320 1.72 15.55 2.62
C VAL A 320 0.61 16.32 1.91
N MET A 321 -0.67 16.03 2.27
CA MET A 321 -1.82 16.74 1.71
C MET A 321 -1.89 18.21 2.18
N GLU A 322 -1.54 18.47 3.43
CA GLU A 322 -1.53 19.81 4.00
C GLU A 322 -0.42 20.72 3.45
N HIS A 323 0.72 20.12 3.08
CA HIS A 323 1.88 20.88 2.60
C HIS A 323 1.96 20.95 1.06
N SER A 324 0.97 20.44 0.35
CA SER A 324 0.92 20.49 -1.12
C SER A 324 0.16 21.72 -1.61
N PRO A 325 0.68 22.43 -2.63
CA PRO A 325 -0.02 23.55 -3.26
C PRO A 325 -1.09 23.11 -4.27
N TYR A 326 -1.22 21.79 -4.54
CA TYR A 326 -2.11 21.25 -5.55
C TYR A 326 -3.28 20.47 -4.97
N ALA A 327 -4.22 20.10 -5.84
CA ALA A 327 -5.38 19.32 -5.46
C ALA A 327 -4.97 17.99 -4.80
N ARG A 328 -5.77 17.55 -3.81
CA ARG A 328 -5.49 16.33 -3.04
C ARG A 328 -5.32 15.07 -3.91
N SER A 329 -6.05 14.98 -5.03
CA SER A 329 -5.95 13.85 -5.96
C SER A 329 -4.56 13.78 -6.64
N VAL A 330 -4.03 14.91 -7.09
CA VAL A 330 -2.70 15.01 -7.71
C VAL A 330 -1.61 14.69 -6.70
N THR A 331 -1.73 15.28 -5.50
CA THR A 331 -0.79 15.08 -4.40
C THR A 331 -0.77 13.62 -3.95
N SER A 332 -1.94 13.01 -3.78
CA SER A 332 -2.08 11.60 -3.41
C SER A 332 -1.44 10.67 -4.42
N GLY A 333 -1.68 10.91 -5.71
CA GLY A 333 -1.07 10.11 -6.78
C GLY A 333 0.46 10.17 -6.75
N ALA A 334 1.03 11.39 -6.67
CA ALA A 334 2.47 11.59 -6.60
C ALA A 334 3.09 10.98 -5.32
N TYR A 335 2.45 11.17 -4.18
CA TYR A 335 2.90 10.60 -2.91
C TYR A 335 2.84 9.08 -2.90
N ASN A 336 1.73 8.50 -3.36
CA ASN A 336 1.58 7.05 -3.46
C ASN A 336 2.65 6.43 -4.35
N PHE A 337 2.95 7.04 -5.51
CA PHE A 337 4.05 6.56 -6.35
C PHE A 337 5.37 6.49 -5.57
N VAL A 338 5.76 7.58 -4.89
CA VAL A 338 7.03 7.64 -4.15
C VAL A 338 7.07 6.62 -3.01
N ARG A 339 6.01 6.54 -2.20
CA ARG A 339 5.98 5.63 -1.05
C ARG A 339 5.99 4.15 -1.47
N TRP A 340 5.26 3.79 -2.53
CA TRP A 340 5.24 2.42 -3.03
C TRP A 340 6.57 1.99 -3.66
N LEU A 341 7.40 2.92 -4.15
CA LEU A 341 8.78 2.60 -4.52
C LEU A 341 9.59 2.13 -3.29
N GLY A 342 9.44 2.78 -2.14
CA GLY A 342 10.05 2.32 -0.90
C GLY A 342 9.62 0.89 -0.53
N ALA A 343 8.32 0.61 -0.67
CA ALA A 343 7.77 -0.73 -0.47
C ALA A 343 8.38 -1.78 -1.43
N ALA A 344 8.65 -1.40 -2.67
CA ALA A 344 9.21 -2.31 -3.68
C ALA A 344 10.70 -2.60 -3.45
N PHE A 345 11.45 -1.59 -2.99
CA PHE A 345 12.89 -1.77 -2.70
C PHE A 345 13.15 -2.57 -1.42
N ALA A 346 12.23 -2.55 -0.45
CA ALA A 346 12.44 -3.23 0.82
C ALA A 346 12.67 -4.75 0.67
N PRO A 347 11.78 -5.53 0.04
CA PRO A 347 12.01 -6.96 -0.13
C PRO A 347 13.24 -7.25 -1.00
N LEU A 348 13.45 -6.50 -2.09
CA LEU A 348 14.64 -6.67 -2.93
C LEU A 348 15.93 -6.51 -2.14
N CYS A 349 16.06 -5.41 -1.39
CA CYS A 349 17.26 -5.15 -0.60
C CYS A 349 17.37 -6.14 0.58
N SER A 350 16.26 -6.50 1.22
CA SER A 350 16.26 -7.43 2.34
C SER A 350 16.75 -8.82 1.94
N GLY A 351 16.31 -9.34 0.79
CA GLY A 351 16.79 -10.61 0.26
C GLY A 351 18.29 -10.59 -0.01
N LEU A 352 18.78 -9.58 -0.74
CA LEU A 352 20.21 -9.44 -1.06
C LEU A 352 21.08 -9.23 0.19
N LEU A 353 20.63 -8.40 1.14
CA LEU A 353 21.34 -8.14 2.39
C LEU A 353 21.42 -9.39 3.27
N SER A 354 20.36 -10.18 3.32
CA SER A 354 20.34 -11.40 4.13
C SER A 354 21.30 -12.45 3.62
N GLU A 355 21.41 -12.59 2.30
CA GLU A 355 22.36 -13.54 1.67
C GLU A 355 23.81 -13.07 1.82
N ALA A 356 24.08 -11.76 1.70
CA ALA A 356 25.42 -11.22 1.74
C ALA A 356 25.97 -11.02 3.16
N LEU A 357 25.15 -10.60 4.12
CA LEU A 357 25.59 -10.10 5.42
C LEU A 357 24.90 -10.80 6.61
N GLY A 358 23.95 -11.70 6.36
CA GLY A 358 23.25 -12.47 7.37
C GLY A 358 21.81 -12.02 7.64
N MET A 359 21.02 -12.94 8.19
CA MET A 359 19.54 -12.84 8.28
C MET A 359 19.01 -11.67 9.13
N LYS A 360 19.78 -11.12 10.04
CA LYS A 360 19.35 -9.98 10.89
C LYS A 360 19.71 -8.60 10.29
N MET A 361 20.62 -8.56 9.30
CA MET A 361 21.11 -7.31 8.69
C MET A 361 20.04 -6.47 8.01
N PRO A 362 19.00 -7.02 7.34
CA PRO A 362 17.94 -6.21 6.76
C PRO A 362 17.23 -5.31 7.78
N PHE A 363 17.02 -5.77 9.00
CA PHE A 363 16.39 -4.96 10.06
C PHE A 363 17.32 -3.82 10.53
N ILE A 364 18.63 -4.07 10.64
CA ILE A 364 19.61 -3.03 11.03
C ILE A 364 19.67 -1.95 9.96
N VAL A 365 19.75 -2.34 8.68
CA VAL A 365 19.78 -1.40 7.56
C VAL A 365 18.45 -0.61 7.50
N ALA A 366 17.30 -1.26 7.69
CA ALA A 366 16.02 -0.60 7.75
C ALA A 366 15.95 0.41 8.92
N SER A 367 16.52 0.09 10.07
CA SER A 367 16.63 1.04 11.20
C SER A 367 17.40 2.30 10.82
N ILE A 368 18.54 2.14 10.13
CA ILE A 368 19.36 3.27 9.65
C ILE A 368 18.58 4.11 8.62
N ILE A 369 17.90 3.47 7.66
CA ILE A 369 17.05 4.12 6.67
C ILE A 369 15.90 4.89 7.35
N CYS A 370 15.30 4.30 8.38
CA CYS A 370 14.25 4.95 9.19
C CYS A 370 14.77 6.24 9.85
N LEU A 371 15.96 6.19 10.46
CA LEU A 371 16.61 7.36 11.06
C LEU A 371 16.97 8.42 10.00
N ALA A 372 17.41 8.01 8.81
CA ALA A 372 17.64 8.94 7.70
C ALA A 372 16.33 9.64 7.28
N GLY A 373 15.22 8.91 7.21
CA GLY A 373 13.88 9.46 6.97
C GLY A 373 13.46 10.47 8.04
N MET A 374 13.74 10.18 9.30
CA MET A 374 13.55 11.13 10.39
C MET A 374 14.42 12.39 10.22
N GLY A 375 15.69 12.20 9.84
CA GLY A 375 16.62 13.31 9.59
C GLY A 375 16.11 14.29 8.53
N LEU A 376 15.45 13.79 7.47
CA LEU A 376 14.82 14.64 6.46
C LEU A 376 13.78 15.59 7.08
N LEU A 377 13.00 15.14 8.06
CA LEU A 377 11.98 15.97 8.72
C LEU A 377 12.58 17.08 9.61
N PHE A 378 13.87 17.02 9.96
CA PHE A 378 14.57 18.09 10.69
C PHE A 378 15.11 19.19 9.78
N ILE A 379 15.24 18.97 8.47
CA ILE A 379 15.73 19.97 7.54
C ILE A 379 14.71 21.12 7.48
N LYS A 380 15.11 22.30 7.95
CA LYS A 380 14.30 23.53 7.81
C LYS A 380 14.33 23.96 6.35
N LEU A 381 13.24 23.77 5.64
CA LEU A 381 13.08 24.32 4.30
C LEU A 381 12.63 25.78 4.44
N LYS A 382 13.32 26.70 3.75
CA LYS A 382 12.79 28.06 3.56
C LYS A 382 11.46 27.94 2.82
N PRO A 383 10.37 28.60 3.26
CA PRO A 383 9.14 28.62 2.49
C PRO A 383 9.48 29.15 1.10
N ALA A 384 9.26 28.35 0.07
CA ALA A 384 9.33 28.83 -1.29
C ALA A 384 8.20 29.86 -1.41
N HIS A 385 8.55 31.14 -1.70
CA HIS A 385 7.56 32.15 -2.08
C HIS A 385 6.89 31.67 -3.35
N PHE A 386 5.75 31.00 -3.20
CA PHE A 386 4.88 30.65 -4.29
C PHE A 386 4.11 31.90 -4.67
N THR A 387 4.60 32.63 -5.66
CA THR A 387 3.84 33.71 -6.28
C THR A 387 2.66 33.06 -7.00
N LEU A 388 1.47 33.17 -6.40
CA LEU A 388 0.17 32.87 -7.04
C LEU A 388 -0.06 33.89 -8.21
N GLN A 389 0.79 33.86 -9.21
CA GLN A 389 0.58 34.54 -10.48
C GLN A 389 0.08 33.49 -11.48
N GLN A 390 -1.23 33.27 -11.50
CA GLN A 390 -2.03 32.83 -12.65
C GLN A 390 -3.48 32.45 -12.28
N SER A 391 -4.15 33.22 -11.40
CA SER A 391 -5.61 33.08 -11.29
C SER A 391 -6.38 34.37 -11.59
N THR A 392 -5.73 35.40 -12.14
CA THR A 392 -6.39 36.71 -12.39
C THR A 392 -6.39 37.16 -13.86
N SER A 393 -6.07 36.27 -14.83
CA SER A 393 -6.16 36.64 -16.26
C SER A 393 -7.36 36.04 -17.01
N ILE A 394 -8.35 35.47 -16.30
CA ILE A 394 -9.62 35.03 -16.91
C ILE A 394 -10.78 35.78 -16.24
N LYS A 395 -10.66 37.08 -16.08
CA LYS A 395 -11.78 38.01 -15.81
C LYS A 395 -11.47 39.35 -16.46
N SER A 396 -11.29 39.34 -17.77
CA SER A 396 -11.50 40.52 -18.63
C SER A 396 -11.25 40.10 -20.07
N GLU A 397 -12.25 39.48 -20.66
CA GLU A 397 -12.64 39.66 -22.08
C GLU A 397 -13.99 39.01 -22.28
#